data_8c3abcc4510eeb59e0de4e61fdb16f32
#
_entry.id   8c3abcc4510eeb59e0de4e61fdb16f32
#
_cell.length_a   1.000
_cell.length_b   1.000
_cell.length_c   1.000
_cell.angle_alpha   90.00
_cell.angle_beta   90.00
_cell.angle_gamma   90.00
#
_symmetry.space_group_name_H-M   'P 1'
#
loop_
_entity.id
_entity.type
_entity.pdbx_description
1 polymer ?
#
loop_
_entity_poly.entity_id
_entity_poly.type
_entity_poly.pdbx_seq_one_letter_code
_entity_poly.pdbx_strand_id
1 'polypeptide(L)'
;CSLPAILFFCIIFFIPESPRWLILKGRDERAVGIFRKIYLSEVEVDTQLQDTKSVVQSETKSDWKFLLQPGIFKAVLIGAAIAILGQFMGVNAVLYYGPTIFEEAGLSGGDALFSQVLVGIVNVVTTVIAVFIIDKVGRKKLVYYGVSGMVLSLLLIGFYFHFSESMGLPNSFLLFFFLFYVFCCAISISAVIFVLLSE
;
A
#
# COMPACT_ATOMS: atom_id res chain seq x y z
N CYS A 1 -22.55 4.64 -1.96
CA CYS A 1 -21.24 3.91 -2.11
C CYS A 1 -21.29 2.71 -3.07
N SER A 2 -22.46 2.31 -3.63
CA SER A 2 -22.60 1.13 -4.51
C SER A 2 -22.13 1.37 -5.95
N LEU A 3 -22.19 2.58 -6.45
CA LEU A 3 -21.88 2.91 -7.85
C LEU A 3 -20.44 2.57 -8.26
N PRO A 4 -19.38 2.92 -7.50
CA PRO A 4 -18.01 2.49 -7.80
C PRO A 4 -17.85 0.96 -7.75
N ALA A 5 -18.54 0.28 -6.83
CA ALA A 5 -18.46 -1.18 -6.71
C ALA A 5 -19.09 -1.88 -7.93
N ILE A 6 -20.23 -1.40 -8.41
CA ILE A 6 -20.89 -1.90 -9.62
C ILE A 6 -19.99 -1.67 -10.85
N LEU A 7 -19.42 -0.47 -10.97
CA LEU A 7 -18.51 -0.13 -12.06
C LEU A 7 -17.27 -1.04 -12.05
N PHE A 8 -16.66 -1.26 -10.89
CA PHE A 8 -15.53 -2.17 -10.73
C PHE A 8 -15.91 -3.61 -11.09
N PHE A 9 -17.08 -4.07 -10.62
CA PHE A 9 -17.60 -5.40 -10.95
C PHE A 9 -17.78 -5.58 -12.46
N CYS A 10 -18.30 -4.58 -13.16
CA CYS A 10 -18.42 -4.64 -14.62
C CYS A 10 -17.06 -4.66 -15.31
N ILE A 11 -16.10 -3.84 -14.85
CA ILE A 11 -14.76 -3.75 -15.45
C ILE A 11 -13.99 -5.06 -15.30
N ILE A 12 -14.16 -5.81 -14.21
CA ILE A 12 -13.40 -7.04 -13.95
C ILE A 12 -13.66 -8.13 -15.02
N PHE A 13 -14.83 -8.11 -15.65
CA PHE A 13 -15.14 -9.04 -16.75
C PHE A 13 -14.37 -8.74 -18.04
N PHE A 14 -13.84 -7.51 -18.19
CA PHE A 14 -13.05 -7.11 -19.35
C PHE A 14 -11.54 -7.30 -19.13
N ILE A 15 -11.12 -7.61 -17.90
CA ILE A 15 -9.71 -7.85 -17.59
C ILE A 15 -9.32 -9.24 -18.10
N PRO A 16 -8.29 -9.36 -18.93
CA PRO A 16 -7.80 -10.65 -19.40
C PRO A 16 -7.21 -11.46 -18.24
N GLU A 17 -7.25 -12.77 -18.36
CA GLU A 17 -6.65 -13.70 -17.39
C GLU A 17 -5.14 -13.45 -17.25
N SER A 18 -4.58 -13.71 -16.07
CA SER A 18 -3.13 -13.56 -15.85
C SER A 18 -2.33 -14.48 -16.78
N PRO A 19 -1.32 -13.97 -17.52
CA PRO A 19 -0.46 -14.79 -18.36
C PRO A 19 0.21 -15.94 -17.59
N ARG A 20 0.63 -15.69 -16.34
CA ARG A 20 1.23 -16.70 -15.48
C ARG A 20 0.27 -17.83 -15.17
N TRP A 21 -1.00 -17.54 -14.89
CA TRP A 21 -2.03 -18.54 -14.65
C TRP A 21 -2.34 -19.35 -15.93
N LEU A 22 -2.35 -18.69 -17.08
CA LEU A 22 -2.56 -19.37 -18.37
C LEU A 22 -1.45 -20.39 -18.67
N ILE A 23 -0.19 -20.03 -18.40
CA ILE A 23 0.95 -20.92 -18.55
C ILE A 23 0.87 -22.09 -17.56
N LEU A 24 0.49 -21.86 -16.31
CA LEU A 24 0.24 -22.92 -15.32
C LEU A 24 -0.83 -23.93 -15.80
N LYS A 25 -1.82 -23.46 -16.56
CA LYS A 25 -2.90 -24.31 -17.15
C LYS A 25 -2.55 -24.88 -18.53
N GLY A 26 -1.32 -24.67 -19.04
CA GLY A 26 -0.89 -25.14 -20.34
C GLY A 26 -1.54 -24.43 -21.53
N ARG A 27 -2.05 -23.20 -21.31
CA ARG A 27 -2.70 -22.38 -22.35
C ARG A 27 -1.73 -21.30 -22.89
N ASP A 28 -0.57 -21.74 -23.35
CA ASP A 28 0.52 -20.87 -23.76
C ASP A 28 0.14 -19.88 -24.86
N GLU A 29 -0.64 -20.30 -25.86
CA GLU A 29 -1.07 -19.44 -26.97
C GLU A 29 -1.85 -18.21 -26.50
N ARG A 30 -2.72 -18.37 -25.49
CA ARG A 30 -3.47 -17.26 -24.92
C ARG A 30 -2.56 -16.34 -24.12
N ALA A 31 -1.58 -16.89 -23.41
CA ALA A 31 -0.58 -16.09 -22.68
C ALA A 31 0.25 -15.23 -23.64
N VAL A 32 0.72 -15.80 -24.76
CA VAL A 32 1.43 -15.08 -25.80
C VAL A 32 0.56 -13.96 -26.39
N GLY A 33 -0.74 -14.22 -26.62
CA GLY A 33 -1.66 -13.19 -27.12
C GLY A 33 -1.83 -12.01 -26.17
N ILE A 34 -1.70 -12.23 -24.85
CA ILE A 34 -1.72 -11.15 -23.85
C ILE A 34 -0.37 -10.44 -23.82
N PHE A 35 0.75 -11.15 -23.83
CA PHE A 35 2.08 -10.54 -23.88
C PHE A 35 2.25 -9.63 -25.10
N ARG A 36 1.77 -10.02 -26.29
CA ARG A 36 1.76 -9.18 -27.48
C ARG A 36 0.95 -7.89 -27.36
N LYS A 37 -0.01 -7.82 -26.45
CA LYS A 37 -0.74 -6.58 -26.16
C LYS A 37 0.03 -5.64 -25.22
N ILE A 38 0.97 -6.18 -24.46
CA ILE A 38 1.72 -5.45 -23.43
C ILE A 38 3.09 -5.01 -23.98
N TYR A 39 3.78 -5.92 -24.69
CA TYR A 39 5.12 -5.72 -25.22
C TYR A 39 5.07 -5.44 -26.72
N LEU A 40 5.91 -4.51 -27.16
CA LEU A 40 5.96 -4.06 -28.55
C LEU A 40 6.86 -4.92 -29.44
N SER A 41 7.76 -5.70 -28.83
CA SER A 41 8.76 -6.53 -29.53
C SER A 41 8.50 -8.01 -29.33
N GLU A 42 8.50 -8.80 -30.42
CA GLU A 42 8.38 -10.27 -30.33
C GLU A 42 9.53 -10.90 -29.50
N VAL A 43 10.73 -10.30 -29.54
CA VAL A 43 11.86 -10.74 -28.73
C VAL A 43 11.58 -10.59 -27.22
N GLU A 44 10.94 -9.49 -26.84
CA GLU A 44 10.53 -9.29 -25.44
C GLU A 44 9.42 -10.25 -25.04
N VAL A 45 8.47 -10.52 -25.92
CA VAL A 45 7.39 -11.50 -25.71
C VAL A 45 7.97 -12.90 -25.44
N ASP A 46 8.92 -13.34 -26.27
CA ASP A 46 9.56 -14.65 -26.12
C ASP A 46 10.41 -14.72 -24.84
N THR A 47 11.14 -13.67 -24.50
CA THR A 47 11.92 -13.59 -23.27
C THR A 47 11.01 -13.69 -22.05
N GLN A 48 9.94 -12.90 -22.00
CA GLN A 48 8.98 -12.93 -20.89
C GLN A 48 8.21 -14.25 -20.78
N LEU A 49 7.93 -14.89 -21.93
CA LEU A 49 7.31 -16.22 -21.94
C LEU A 49 8.24 -17.27 -21.33
N GLN A 50 9.54 -17.26 -21.72
CA GLN A 50 10.53 -18.19 -21.18
C GLN A 50 10.79 -17.96 -19.70
N ASP A 51 10.95 -16.71 -19.28
CA ASP A 51 11.14 -16.34 -17.86
C ASP A 51 9.94 -16.79 -17.03
N THR A 52 8.72 -16.51 -17.50
CA THR A 52 7.50 -16.93 -16.78
C THR A 52 7.39 -18.47 -16.74
N LYS A 53 7.72 -19.18 -17.81
CA LYS A 53 7.74 -20.65 -17.82
C LYS A 53 8.75 -21.22 -16.85
N SER A 54 9.95 -20.66 -16.78
CA SER A 54 11.00 -21.12 -15.83
C SER A 54 10.57 -20.95 -14.38
N VAL A 55 9.94 -19.82 -14.06
CA VAL A 55 9.40 -19.54 -12.72
C VAL A 55 8.26 -20.51 -12.38
N VAL A 56 7.30 -20.70 -13.29
CA VAL A 56 6.16 -21.62 -13.11
C VAL A 56 6.63 -23.05 -12.92
N GLN A 57 7.63 -23.50 -13.68
CA GLN A 57 8.18 -24.85 -13.55
C GLN A 57 8.93 -25.04 -12.21
N SER A 58 9.59 -24.03 -11.72
CA SER A 58 10.23 -24.07 -10.40
C SER A 58 9.22 -24.14 -9.26
N GLU A 59 8.08 -23.45 -9.40
CA GLU A 59 7.01 -23.42 -8.40
C GLU A 59 6.21 -24.72 -8.35
N THR A 60 5.93 -25.37 -9.48
CA THR A 60 5.19 -26.65 -9.53
C THR A 60 5.93 -27.80 -8.83
N LYS A 61 7.23 -27.66 -8.63
CA LYS A 61 8.05 -28.62 -7.88
C LYS A 61 8.22 -28.25 -6.40
N SER A 62 7.68 -27.12 -5.98
CA SER A 62 7.89 -26.58 -4.63
C SER A 62 6.82 -27.13 -3.68
N ASP A 63 7.22 -28.12 -2.88
CA ASP A 63 6.41 -28.60 -1.76
C ASP A 63 6.33 -27.52 -0.67
N TRP A 64 5.22 -27.46 0.09
CA TRP A 64 5.10 -26.58 1.27
C TRP A 64 6.27 -26.72 2.25
N LYS A 65 6.91 -27.89 2.25
CA LYS A 65 8.15 -28.15 3.01
C LYS A 65 9.32 -27.25 2.62
N PHE A 66 9.33 -26.71 1.40
CA PHE A 66 10.37 -25.78 0.94
C PHE A 66 10.33 -24.46 1.72
N LEU A 67 9.14 -23.98 2.11
CA LEU A 67 8.98 -22.79 2.95
C LEU A 67 9.54 -22.96 4.36
N LEU A 68 9.67 -24.18 4.84
CA LEU A 68 10.21 -24.49 6.17
C LEU A 68 11.75 -24.62 6.18
N GLN A 69 12.42 -24.48 5.04
CA GLN A 69 13.89 -24.48 5.02
C GLN A 69 14.44 -23.27 5.79
N PRO A 70 15.50 -23.43 6.59
CA PRO A 70 15.98 -22.40 7.54
C PRO A 70 16.26 -21.03 6.93
N GLY A 71 16.69 -20.97 5.66
CA GLY A 71 16.95 -19.72 4.94
C GLY A 71 15.66 -19.03 4.49
N ILE A 72 14.75 -19.79 3.89
CA ILE A 72 13.48 -19.31 3.34
C ILE A 72 12.52 -18.97 4.46
N PHE A 73 12.46 -19.78 5.52
CA PHE A 73 11.62 -19.54 6.69
C PHE A 73 11.91 -18.20 7.35
N LYS A 74 13.19 -17.79 7.43
CA LYS A 74 13.54 -16.44 7.94
C LYS A 74 12.97 -15.34 7.07
N ALA A 75 13.03 -15.46 5.75
CA ALA A 75 12.44 -14.47 4.83
C ALA A 75 10.92 -14.41 4.97
N VAL A 76 10.25 -15.56 5.05
CA VAL A 76 8.80 -15.65 5.28
C VAL A 76 8.40 -15.01 6.61
N LEU A 77 9.16 -15.26 7.67
CA LEU A 77 8.90 -14.70 9.00
C LEU A 77 9.09 -13.17 9.01
N ILE A 78 10.12 -12.66 8.34
CA ILE A 78 10.33 -11.21 8.19
C ILE A 78 9.20 -10.59 7.38
N GLY A 79 8.81 -11.19 6.25
CA GLY A 79 7.69 -10.72 5.44
C GLY A 79 6.38 -10.69 6.21
N ALA A 80 6.07 -11.77 6.94
CA ALA A 80 4.90 -11.84 7.81
C ALA A 80 4.92 -10.78 8.92
N ALA A 81 6.07 -10.58 9.56
CA ALA A 81 6.23 -9.54 10.59
C ALA A 81 5.99 -8.13 10.01
N ILE A 82 6.54 -7.83 8.83
CA ILE A 82 6.33 -6.55 8.16
C ILE A 82 4.85 -6.37 7.80
N ALA A 83 4.19 -7.40 7.28
CA ALA A 83 2.77 -7.34 6.93
C ALA A 83 1.89 -7.11 8.17
N ILE A 84 2.14 -7.84 9.26
CA ILE A 84 1.41 -7.70 10.52
C ILE A 84 1.63 -6.30 11.11
N LEU A 85 2.89 -5.88 11.28
CA LEU A 85 3.22 -4.56 11.82
C LEU A 85 2.65 -3.43 10.96
N GLY A 86 2.63 -3.60 9.64
CA GLY A 86 2.01 -2.65 8.72
C GLY A 86 0.51 -2.46 8.94
N GLN A 87 -0.22 -3.51 9.34
CA GLN A 87 -1.65 -3.39 9.69
C GLN A 87 -1.85 -2.70 11.05
N PHE A 88 -0.94 -2.89 12.00
CA PHE A 88 -1.02 -2.26 13.33
C PHE A 88 -0.65 -0.77 13.34
N MET A 89 -0.20 -0.20 12.26
CA MET A 89 0.17 1.23 12.19
C MET A 89 -0.99 2.20 12.40
N GLY A 90 -2.22 1.74 12.32
CA GLY A 90 -3.38 2.56 12.67
C GLY A 90 -3.87 3.49 11.56
N VAL A 91 -3.39 3.38 10.32
CA VAL A 91 -3.88 4.19 9.20
C VAL A 91 -5.39 4.02 8.99
N ASN A 92 -5.88 2.80 9.15
CA ASN A 92 -7.31 2.52 9.06
C ASN A 92 -8.10 3.22 10.18
N ALA A 93 -7.55 3.29 11.39
CA ALA A 93 -8.17 4.03 12.50
C ALA A 93 -8.29 5.53 12.16
N VAL A 94 -7.25 6.15 11.63
CA VAL A 94 -7.26 7.55 11.19
C VAL A 94 -8.30 7.80 10.09
N LEU A 95 -8.40 6.89 9.12
CA LEU A 95 -9.36 7.03 8.02
C LEU A 95 -10.82 6.82 8.45
N TYR A 96 -11.08 5.90 9.40
CA TYR A 96 -12.45 5.62 9.85
C TYR A 96 -12.92 6.53 10.99
N TYR A 97 -12.05 6.84 11.94
CA TYR A 97 -12.39 7.64 13.12
C TYR A 97 -11.96 9.10 13.03
N GLY A 98 -11.34 9.50 11.90
CA GLY A 98 -10.88 10.87 11.70
C GLY A 98 -11.95 11.93 12.01
N PRO A 99 -13.17 11.87 11.45
CA PRO A 99 -14.22 12.84 11.76
C PRO A 99 -14.55 12.92 13.26
N THR A 100 -14.68 11.76 13.94
CA THR A 100 -14.95 11.71 15.39
C THR A 100 -13.85 12.36 16.21
N ILE A 101 -12.59 12.11 15.84
CA ILE A 101 -11.42 12.70 16.53
C ILE A 101 -11.40 14.22 16.33
N PHE A 102 -11.75 14.72 15.14
CA PHE A 102 -11.83 16.15 14.87
C PHE A 102 -13.01 16.81 15.62
N GLU A 103 -14.16 16.14 15.74
CA GLU A 103 -15.30 16.60 16.51
C GLU A 103 -14.96 16.66 18.02
N GLU A 104 -14.30 15.65 18.57
CA GLU A 104 -13.81 15.63 19.97
C GLU A 104 -12.79 16.74 20.25
N ALA A 105 -12.02 17.14 19.23
CA ALA A 105 -11.11 18.28 19.31
C ALA A 105 -11.83 19.64 19.20
N GLY A 106 -13.16 19.66 19.09
CA GLY A 106 -13.98 20.86 19.08
C GLY A 106 -14.28 21.45 17.71
N LEU A 107 -14.06 20.70 16.61
CA LEU A 107 -14.52 21.12 15.29
C LEU A 107 -16.03 20.87 15.14
N SER A 108 -16.71 21.74 14.38
CA SER A 108 -18.10 21.46 13.97
C SER A 108 -18.14 20.20 13.07
N GLY A 109 -19.27 19.47 13.07
CA GLY A 109 -19.38 18.26 12.23
C GLY A 109 -19.11 18.53 10.74
N GLY A 110 -19.44 19.71 10.24
CA GLY A 110 -19.14 20.13 8.87
C GLY A 110 -17.63 20.30 8.63
N ASP A 111 -16.93 20.93 9.55
CA ASP A 111 -15.48 21.16 9.48
C ASP A 111 -14.70 19.85 9.67
N ALA A 112 -15.20 18.94 10.53
CA ALA A 112 -14.63 17.61 10.72
C ALA A 112 -14.71 16.77 9.44
N LEU A 113 -15.84 16.78 8.75
CA LEU A 113 -16.01 16.12 7.46
C LEU A 113 -15.11 16.73 6.37
N PHE A 114 -15.00 18.06 6.33
CA PHE A 114 -14.10 18.74 5.40
C PHE A 114 -12.64 18.36 5.66
N SER A 115 -12.22 18.31 6.92
CA SER A 115 -10.88 17.87 7.32
C SER A 115 -10.62 16.44 6.86
N GLN A 116 -11.61 15.55 6.95
CA GLN A 116 -11.49 14.18 6.45
C GLN A 116 -11.33 14.10 4.94
N VAL A 117 -11.99 14.97 4.18
CA VAL A 117 -11.78 15.06 2.73
C VAL A 117 -10.35 15.48 2.41
N LEU A 118 -9.78 16.45 3.14
CA LEU A 118 -8.38 16.85 2.99
C LEU A 118 -7.42 15.69 3.28
N VAL A 119 -7.67 14.93 4.33
CA VAL A 119 -6.90 13.70 4.65
C VAL A 119 -6.93 12.72 3.47
N GLY A 120 -8.09 12.49 2.88
CA GLY A 120 -8.27 11.64 1.70
C GLY A 120 -7.47 12.14 0.49
N ILE A 121 -7.55 13.44 0.19
CA ILE A 121 -6.81 14.06 -0.93
C ILE A 121 -5.30 13.90 -0.73
N VAL A 122 -4.78 14.21 0.47
CA VAL A 122 -3.35 14.07 0.78
C VAL A 122 -2.93 12.62 0.63
N ASN A 123 -3.73 11.65 1.09
CA ASN A 123 -3.44 10.23 0.94
C ASN A 123 -3.28 9.84 -0.55
N VAL A 124 -4.22 10.24 -1.41
CA VAL A 124 -4.17 9.94 -2.85
C VAL A 124 -2.95 10.58 -3.51
N VAL A 125 -2.76 11.89 -3.30
CA VAL A 125 -1.63 12.64 -3.89
C VAL A 125 -0.30 12.04 -3.44
N THR A 126 -0.16 11.74 -2.15
CA THR A 126 1.07 11.16 -1.60
C THR A 126 1.34 9.76 -2.15
N THR A 127 0.29 8.94 -2.33
CA THR A 127 0.44 7.60 -2.92
C THR A 127 0.94 7.68 -4.36
N VAL A 128 0.42 8.61 -5.15
CA VAL A 128 0.92 8.85 -6.52
C VAL A 128 2.39 9.29 -6.50
N ILE A 129 2.76 10.21 -5.63
CA ILE A 129 4.14 10.67 -5.47
C ILE A 129 5.05 9.52 -5.02
N ALA A 130 4.60 8.66 -4.10
CA ALA A 130 5.34 7.52 -3.60
C ALA A 130 5.77 6.56 -4.71
N VAL A 131 4.91 6.30 -5.70
CA VAL A 131 5.21 5.44 -6.84
C VAL A 131 6.45 5.95 -7.62
N PHE A 132 6.57 7.27 -7.78
CA PHE A 132 7.72 7.85 -8.50
C PHE A 132 9.00 7.96 -7.64
N ILE A 133 8.86 8.00 -6.33
CA ILE A 133 9.97 8.18 -5.39
C ILE A 133 10.60 6.85 -4.98
N ILE A 134 9.81 5.77 -4.92
CA ILE A 134 10.24 4.46 -4.41
C ILE A 134 11.49 3.94 -5.11
N ASP A 135 11.58 4.11 -6.42
CA ASP A 135 12.71 3.64 -7.23
C ASP A 135 13.94 4.52 -7.10
N LYS A 136 13.76 5.82 -6.77
CA LYS A 136 14.87 6.78 -6.65
C LYS A 136 15.54 6.78 -5.29
N VAL A 137 14.77 6.72 -4.22
CA VAL A 137 15.26 6.84 -2.83
C VAL A 137 15.66 5.48 -2.26
N GLY A 138 15.03 4.43 -2.74
CA GLY A 138 15.23 3.08 -2.25
C GLY A 138 14.29 2.73 -1.08
N ARG A 139 13.80 1.51 -1.10
CA ARG A 139 12.71 1.00 -0.26
C ARG A 139 13.01 1.08 1.23
N LYS A 140 14.22 0.68 1.65
CA LYS A 140 14.65 0.68 3.05
C LYS A 140 14.66 2.08 3.67
N LYS A 141 15.19 3.07 2.95
CA LYS A 141 15.26 4.45 3.43
C LYS A 141 13.86 5.06 3.56
N LEU A 142 12.99 4.78 2.59
CA LEU A 142 11.62 5.29 2.58
C LEU A 142 10.84 4.78 3.80
N VAL A 143 10.95 3.49 4.13
CA VAL A 143 10.34 2.91 5.33
C VAL A 143 10.90 3.56 6.60
N TYR A 144 12.21 3.75 6.68
CA TYR A 144 12.85 4.33 7.86
C TYR A 144 12.36 5.76 8.14
N TYR A 145 12.38 6.62 7.14
CA TYR A 145 11.92 8.02 7.28
C TYR A 145 10.41 8.10 7.53
N GLY A 146 9.62 7.28 6.84
CA GLY A 146 8.18 7.28 7.02
C GLY A 146 7.75 6.78 8.40
N VAL A 147 8.33 5.68 8.88
CA VAL A 147 8.03 5.18 10.24
C VAL A 147 8.45 6.19 11.30
N SER A 148 9.63 6.78 11.18
CA SER A 148 10.08 7.83 12.11
C SER A 148 9.13 9.03 12.12
N GLY A 149 8.69 9.47 10.93
CA GLY A 149 7.72 10.56 10.80
C GLY A 149 6.35 10.22 11.39
N MET A 150 5.87 8.97 11.23
CA MET A 150 4.62 8.52 11.86
C MET A 150 4.70 8.53 13.38
N VAL A 151 5.79 8.00 13.96
CA VAL A 151 6.00 8.01 15.41
C VAL A 151 6.01 9.44 15.93
N LEU A 152 6.73 10.34 15.26
CA LEU A 152 6.76 11.75 15.63
C LEU A 152 5.38 12.39 15.57
N SER A 153 4.63 12.14 14.51
CA SER A 153 3.26 12.67 14.35
C SER A 153 2.33 12.21 15.46
N LEU A 154 2.35 10.91 15.80
CA LEU A 154 1.52 10.36 16.86
C LEU A 154 1.89 10.94 18.24
N LEU A 155 3.17 11.15 18.51
CA LEU A 155 3.62 11.84 19.73
C LEU A 155 3.11 13.29 19.77
N LEU A 156 3.16 14.02 18.64
CA LEU A 156 2.64 15.39 18.57
C LEU A 156 1.12 15.46 18.73
N ILE A 157 0.38 14.48 18.17
CA ILE A 157 -1.07 14.37 18.36
C ILE A 157 -1.40 14.09 19.83
N GLY A 158 -0.68 13.15 20.47
CA GLY A 158 -0.85 12.87 21.89
C GLY A 158 -0.53 14.09 22.77
N PHE A 159 0.54 14.82 22.44
CA PHE A 159 0.89 16.07 23.11
C PHE A 159 -0.20 17.14 22.92
N TYR A 160 -0.75 17.26 21.71
CA TYR A 160 -1.85 18.16 21.45
C TYR A 160 -3.03 17.89 22.36
N PHE A 161 -3.52 16.66 22.44
CA PHE A 161 -4.66 16.32 23.32
C PHE A 161 -4.38 16.54 24.81
N HIS A 162 -3.14 16.37 25.25
CA HIS A 162 -2.78 16.60 26.66
C HIS A 162 -2.69 18.08 27.02
N PHE A 163 -2.24 18.93 26.11
CA PHE A 163 -1.96 20.34 26.39
C PHE A 163 -2.94 21.32 25.76
N SER A 164 -3.87 20.87 24.90
CA SER A 164 -4.76 21.74 24.11
C SER A 164 -5.62 22.64 25.01
N GLU A 165 -6.16 22.12 26.10
CA GLU A 165 -6.96 22.90 27.07
C GLU A 165 -6.13 23.94 27.81
N SER A 166 -4.87 23.61 28.12
CA SER A 166 -4.00 24.45 28.93
C SER A 166 -3.35 25.59 28.11
N MET A 167 -3.08 25.33 26.83
CA MET A 167 -2.35 26.27 25.95
C MET A 167 -3.25 26.95 24.90
N GLY A 168 -4.52 26.59 24.82
CA GLY A 168 -5.45 27.14 23.81
C GLY A 168 -5.00 26.92 22.36
N LEU A 169 -4.43 25.77 22.06
CA LEU A 169 -3.89 25.47 20.74
C LEU A 169 -5.01 25.38 19.68
N PRO A 170 -4.89 26.06 18.56
CA PRO A 170 -5.90 26.00 17.51
C PRO A 170 -5.97 24.60 16.88
N ASN A 171 -7.20 24.17 16.51
CA ASN A 171 -7.48 22.88 15.91
C ASN A 171 -6.74 22.64 14.58
N SER A 172 -6.25 23.69 13.94
CA SER A 172 -5.42 23.62 12.73
C SER A 172 -4.12 22.83 12.94
N PHE A 173 -3.55 22.85 14.15
CA PHE A 173 -2.36 22.06 14.47
C PHE A 173 -2.66 20.57 14.47
N LEU A 174 -3.82 20.16 15.01
CA LEU A 174 -4.25 18.77 15.00
C LEU A 174 -4.41 18.27 13.55
N LEU A 175 -5.08 19.04 12.71
CA LEU A 175 -5.23 18.71 11.30
C LEU A 175 -3.87 18.57 10.60
N PHE A 176 -2.94 19.51 10.86
CA PHE A 176 -1.59 19.44 10.30
C PHE A 176 -0.86 18.15 10.71
N PHE A 177 -0.91 17.75 11.98
CA PHE A 177 -0.26 16.53 12.47
C PHE A 177 -0.89 15.27 11.87
N PHE A 178 -2.22 15.25 11.68
CA PHE A 178 -2.92 14.17 10.99
C PHE A 178 -2.52 14.08 9.52
N LEU A 179 -2.47 15.20 8.82
CA LEU A 179 -2.04 15.24 7.41
C LEU A 179 -0.60 14.77 7.27
N PHE A 180 0.29 15.18 8.19
CA PHE A 180 1.68 14.75 8.22
C PHE A 180 1.81 13.25 8.51
N TYR A 181 1.01 12.71 9.43
CA TYR A 181 0.94 11.27 9.68
C TYR A 181 0.53 10.49 8.43
N VAL A 182 -0.54 10.90 7.77
CA VAL A 182 -1.05 10.25 6.55
C VAL A 182 -0.03 10.33 5.42
N PHE A 183 0.63 11.48 5.27
CA PHE A 183 1.72 11.65 4.31
C PHE A 183 2.86 10.66 4.57
N CYS A 184 3.35 10.56 5.80
CA CYS A 184 4.43 9.63 6.16
C CYS A 184 4.02 8.18 5.96
N CYS A 185 2.77 7.81 6.26
CA CYS A 185 2.25 6.48 6.07
C CYS A 185 2.10 6.12 4.59
N ALA A 186 1.52 6.99 3.80
CA ALA A 186 1.27 6.76 2.38
C ALA A 186 2.58 6.65 1.58
N ILE A 187 3.58 7.47 1.89
CA ILE A 187 4.87 7.46 1.18
C ILE A 187 5.74 6.25 1.56
N SER A 188 5.54 5.67 2.74
CA SER A 188 6.39 4.58 3.23
C SER A 188 5.70 3.23 3.12
N ILE A 189 4.92 2.86 4.11
CA ILE A 189 4.45 1.49 4.28
C ILE A 189 3.36 1.12 3.30
N SER A 190 2.41 2.01 3.03
CA SER A 190 1.35 1.72 2.07
C SER A 190 1.88 1.42 0.67
N ALA A 191 2.94 2.10 0.24
CA ALA A 191 3.55 1.89 -1.07
C ALA A 191 4.58 0.75 -1.07
N VAL A 192 5.35 0.59 0.02
CA VAL A 192 6.55 -0.26 0.05
C VAL A 192 6.26 -1.69 0.49
N ILE A 193 5.23 -1.92 1.35
CA ILE A 193 4.94 -3.28 1.88
C ILE A 193 4.73 -4.28 0.75
N PHE A 194 3.86 -3.97 -0.21
CA PHE A 194 3.53 -4.92 -1.28
C PHE A 194 4.73 -5.19 -2.20
N VAL A 195 5.58 -4.20 -2.40
CA VAL A 195 6.80 -4.35 -3.20
C VAL A 195 7.82 -5.21 -2.45
N LEU A 196 8.02 -4.97 -1.16
CA LEU A 196 8.91 -5.78 -0.32
C LEU A 196 8.47 -7.24 -0.17
N LEU A 197 7.16 -7.49 -0.15
CA LEU A 197 6.61 -8.84 -0.07
C LEU A 197 6.72 -9.61 -1.40
N SER A 198 6.86 -8.90 -2.53
CA SER A 198 7.01 -9.50 -3.86
C SER A 198 8.47 -9.84 -4.20
N GLU A 199 9.43 -9.34 -3.46
CA GLU A 199 10.88 -9.59 -3.60
C GLU A 199 11.38 -10.67 -2.64
#